data_b2a77a6606069ebd7561708afa2a7893
#
_entry.id   b2a77a6606069ebd7561708afa2a7893
#
_cell.length_a   1.000
_cell.length_b   1.000
_cell.length_c   1.000
_cell.angle_alpha   90.00
_cell.angle_beta   90.00
_cell.angle_gamma   90.00
#
_symmetry.space_group_name_H-M   'P 1'
#
loop_
_entity.id
_entity.type
_entity.pdbx_description
1 polymer ?
#
loop_
_entity_poly.entity_id
_entity_poly.type
_entity_poly.pdbx_seq_one_letter_code
_entity_poly.pdbx_strand_id
1 'polypeptide(L)'
;NPNTCGLFEDDIIEIANYIHDAGGYLYCDGANFNALVGKVRPGDLGIDAMHINLHKTFSTPHGGGGPGSGPVVFSDILKDFCPAPLLKKDEENYYLVENHNDKDIDKSFGRLCVFHGQMGMFVRALSYMMSHGSDGLRQVSEDAVLNANYIKSSLEDILTPAYEGYCMHEVLFNDDFLSGTGVETIDFAKALIDKGYHPMTIYFPLVVHGALLVEPTETESKNSIDQFIETIR
;
A
#
# COMPACT_ATOMS: atom_id res chain seq x y z
N ASN A 1 -3.01 4.59 3.32
CA ASN A 1 -2.69 4.40 4.67
C ASN A 1 -2.77 2.94 5.13
N PRO A 2 -1.78 2.35 5.79
CA PRO A 2 -0.83 2.93 6.74
C PRO A 2 0.05 4.02 6.17
N ASN A 3 0.61 4.87 7.06
CA ASN A 3 1.59 5.86 6.64
C ASN A 3 2.97 5.22 6.38
N THR A 4 3.91 5.99 5.84
CA THR A 4 5.25 5.53 5.45
C THR A 4 6.13 5.09 6.64
N CYS A 5 5.73 5.40 7.86
CA CYS A 5 6.40 4.92 9.08
C CYS A 5 5.88 3.56 9.56
N GLY A 6 5.01 2.90 8.80
CA GLY A 6 4.39 1.64 9.19
C GLY A 6 3.32 1.78 10.28
N LEU A 7 2.73 2.97 10.44
CA LEU A 7 1.74 3.25 11.48
C LEU A 7 0.36 3.52 10.87
N PHE A 8 -0.70 3.17 11.58
CA PHE A 8 -2.04 3.62 11.26
C PHE A 8 -2.24 5.06 11.75
N GLU A 9 -2.93 5.89 10.95
CA GLU A 9 -3.22 7.28 11.34
C GLU A 9 -4.47 7.31 12.21
N ASP A 10 -4.29 7.44 13.52
CA ASP A 10 -5.38 7.39 14.50
C ASP A 10 -6.32 8.59 14.37
N ASP A 11 -5.81 9.75 13.94
CA ASP A 11 -6.57 11.00 13.81
C ASP A 11 -7.26 11.15 12.43
N ILE A 12 -7.25 10.12 11.57
CA ILE A 12 -7.72 10.21 10.18
C ILE A 12 -9.15 10.74 10.05
N ILE A 13 -10.04 10.38 10.97
CA ILE A 13 -11.45 10.84 10.95
C ILE A 13 -11.51 12.35 11.27
N GLU A 14 -10.73 12.81 12.24
CA GLU A 14 -10.66 14.23 12.59
C GLU A 14 -10.04 15.06 11.44
N ILE A 15 -8.97 14.56 10.83
CA ILE A 15 -8.34 15.15 9.64
C ILE A 15 -9.35 15.26 8.50
N ALA A 16 -10.11 14.18 8.23
CA ALA A 16 -11.15 14.18 7.21
C ALA A 16 -12.21 15.28 7.48
N ASN A 17 -12.69 15.37 8.71
CA ASN A 17 -13.67 16.37 9.10
C ASN A 17 -13.16 17.81 8.89
N TYR A 18 -11.93 18.13 9.29
CA TYR A 18 -11.35 19.46 9.06
C TYR A 18 -11.24 19.81 7.57
N ILE A 19 -10.87 18.82 6.73
CA ILE A 19 -10.77 19.02 5.28
C ILE A 19 -12.17 19.26 4.68
N HIS A 20 -13.16 18.47 5.08
CA HIS A 20 -14.54 18.59 4.58
C HIS A 20 -15.20 19.91 5.05
N ASP A 21 -14.99 20.31 6.29
CA ASP A 21 -15.49 21.59 6.83
C ASP A 21 -14.90 22.79 6.08
N ALA A 22 -13.69 22.66 5.56
CA ALA A 22 -13.05 23.63 4.69
C ALA A 22 -13.51 23.57 3.21
N GLY A 23 -14.40 22.64 2.86
CA GLY A 23 -14.90 22.40 1.49
C GLY A 23 -13.93 21.62 0.60
N GLY A 24 -12.94 20.93 1.19
CA GLY A 24 -11.98 20.10 0.48
C GLY A 24 -12.42 18.65 0.36
N TYR A 25 -11.59 17.84 -0.35
CA TYR A 25 -11.75 16.40 -0.47
C TYR A 25 -10.48 15.70 0.01
N LEU A 26 -10.63 14.55 0.64
CA LEU A 26 -9.52 13.76 1.16
C LEU A 26 -9.18 12.61 0.20
N TYR A 27 -7.95 12.66 -0.34
CA TYR A 27 -7.41 11.59 -1.18
C TYR A 27 -6.47 10.69 -0.37
N CYS A 28 -6.65 9.39 -0.47
CA CYS A 28 -5.78 8.39 0.14
C CYS A 28 -4.86 7.75 -0.90
N ASP A 29 -3.57 7.78 -0.64
CA ASP A 29 -2.63 6.90 -1.33
C ASP A 29 -2.80 5.47 -0.79
N GLY A 30 -3.35 4.60 -1.62
CA GLY A 30 -3.64 3.20 -1.27
C GLY A 30 -2.52 2.23 -1.62
N ALA A 31 -1.29 2.69 -1.75
CA ALA A 31 -0.15 1.85 -2.06
C ALA A 31 0.04 0.70 -1.06
N ASN A 32 -0.21 0.95 0.22
CA ASN A 32 -0.06 -0.01 1.31
C ASN A 32 -1.40 -0.66 1.73
N PHE A 33 -2.27 -0.92 0.78
CA PHE A 33 -3.59 -1.51 1.02
C PHE A 33 -3.55 -2.95 1.56
N ASN A 34 -2.43 -3.63 1.41
CA ASN A 34 -2.20 -4.99 1.92
C ASN A 34 -2.37 -5.13 3.45
N ALA A 35 -2.21 -4.05 4.22
CA ALA A 35 -2.49 -4.06 5.66
C ALA A 35 -3.97 -3.76 5.99
N LEU A 36 -4.79 -3.40 5.02
CA LEU A 36 -6.14 -2.88 5.21
C LEU A 36 -7.23 -3.74 4.57
N VAL A 37 -6.90 -4.52 3.53
CA VAL A 37 -7.88 -5.29 2.77
C VAL A 37 -8.66 -6.25 3.67
N GLY A 38 -10.00 -6.17 3.62
CA GLY A 38 -10.88 -6.96 4.48
C GLY A 38 -10.95 -6.51 5.96
N LYS A 39 -10.20 -5.46 6.36
CA LYS A 39 -10.16 -4.95 7.75
C LYS A 39 -10.72 -3.54 7.86
N VAL A 40 -10.47 -2.69 6.89
CA VAL A 40 -10.86 -1.27 6.92
C VAL A 40 -11.58 -0.91 5.62
N ARG A 41 -12.63 -0.12 5.74
CA ARG A 41 -13.32 0.52 4.62
C ARG A 41 -12.93 1.99 4.59
N PRO A 42 -12.06 2.43 3.66
CA PRO A 42 -11.54 3.80 3.66
C PRO A 42 -12.63 4.88 3.60
N GLY A 43 -13.73 4.62 2.90
CA GLY A 43 -14.86 5.53 2.86
C GLY A 43 -15.50 5.79 4.24
N ASP A 44 -15.47 4.83 5.16
CA ASP A 44 -15.99 4.99 6.52
C ASP A 44 -15.08 5.89 7.38
N LEU A 45 -13.85 6.16 6.91
CA LEU A 45 -12.88 7.08 7.51
C LEU A 45 -12.92 8.49 6.90
N GLY A 46 -13.85 8.75 6.00
CA GLY A 46 -13.97 10.05 5.32
C GLY A 46 -13.06 10.21 4.10
N ILE A 47 -12.54 9.12 3.54
CA ILE A 47 -11.75 9.16 2.31
C ILE A 47 -12.68 9.30 1.11
N ASP A 48 -12.47 10.32 0.28
CA ASP A 48 -13.29 10.61 -0.89
C ASP A 48 -12.78 9.91 -2.15
N ALA A 49 -11.48 9.75 -2.28
CA ALA A 49 -10.86 9.03 -3.39
C ALA A 49 -9.60 8.30 -2.94
N MET A 50 -9.31 7.18 -3.59
CA MET A 50 -8.16 6.34 -3.28
C MET A 50 -7.71 5.59 -4.51
N HIS A 51 -6.40 5.52 -4.79
CA HIS A 51 -5.87 4.54 -5.72
C HIS A 51 -5.42 3.27 -5.00
N ILE A 52 -5.43 2.16 -5.72
CA ILE A 52 -5.00 0.85 -5.21
C ILE A 52 -3.95 0.30 -6.17
N ASN A 53 -2.79 -0.10 -5.65
CA ASN A 53 -1.77 -0.71 -6.49
C ASN A 53 -2.00 -2.22 -6.61
N LEU A 54 -2.42 -2.67 -7.79
CA LEU A 54 -2.62 -4.10 -8.04
C LEU A 54 -1.30 -4.89 -7.98
N HIS A 55 -0.19 -4.24 -8.34
CA HIS A 55 1.16 -4.82 -8.29
C HIS A 55 1.78 -4.86 -6.89
N LYS A 56 1.07 -4.46 -5.86
CA LYS A 56 1.44 -4.63 -4.45
C LYS A 56 0.50 -5.63 -3.78
N THR A 57 -0.72 -5.23 -3.49
CA THR A 57 -1.69 -6.03 -2.71
C THR A 57 -2.25 -7.24 -3.47
N PHE A 58 -2.35 -7.19 -4.82
CA PHE A 58 -3.11 -8.17 -5.60
C PHE A 58 -2.26 -9.01 -6.56
N SER A 59 -0.99 -9.23 -6.22
CA SER A 59 -0.10 -10.20 -6.88
C SER A 59 0.03 -10.03 -8.40
N THR A 60 0.11 -8.78 -8.88
CA THR A 60 0.40 -8.52 -10.28
C THR A 60 1.81 -7.98 -10.46
N PRO A 61 2.47 -8.18 -11.62
CA PRO A 61 3.80 -7.63 -11.84
C PRO A 61 3.78 -6.11 -12.01
N HIS A 62 4.82 -5.43 -11.51
CA HIS A 62 5.13 -4.04 -11.80
C HIS A 62 6.10 -3.91 -12.99
N GLY A 63 7.05 -4.81 -13.10
CA GLY A 63 8.01 -4.90 -14.20
C GLY A 63 8.95 -3.70 -14.33
N GLY A 64 9.29 -3.04 -13.23
CA GLY A 64 10.17 -1.87 -13.25
C GLY A 64 9.63 -0.70 -14.08
N GLY A 65 8.32 -0.43 -14.02
CA GLY A 65 7.63 0.56 -14.84
C GLY A 65 6.90 -0.03 -16.05
N GLY A 66 6.74 -1.36 -16.09
CA GLY A 66 6.01 -2.09 -17.11
C GLY A 66 4.49 -2.16 -16.83
N PRO A 67 3.91 -3.35 -16.55
CA PRO A 67 2.47 -3.54 -16.48
C PRO A 67 1.83 -3.14 -15.14
N GLY A 68 2.44 -2.26 -14.36
CA GLY A 68 1.87 -1.74 -13.13
C GLY A 68 0.47 -1.15 -13.37
N SER A 69 -0.46 -1.39 -12.44
CA SER A 69 -1.84 -0.96 -12.57
C SER A 69 -2.38 -0.47 -11.23
N GLY A 70 -3.22 0.56 -11.28
CA GLY A 70 -3.79 1.19 -10.10
C GLY A 70 -5.19 1.74 -10.37
N PRO A 71 -6.24 0.95 -10.11
CA PRO A 71 -7.59 1.48 -10.16
C PRO A 71 -7.76 2.58 -9.11
N VAL A 72 -8.52 3.61 -9.45
CA VAL A 72 -8.96 4.67 -8.53
C VAL A 72 -10.42 4.41 -8.17
N VAL A 73 -10.70 4.33 -6.90
CA VAL A 73 -12.05 4.29 -6.35
C VAL A 73 -12.37 5.62 -5.68
N PHE A 74 -13.62 6.05 -5.72
CA PHE A 74 -14.04 7.33 -5.19
C PHE A 74 -15.50 7.29 -4.73
N SER A 75 -15.85 8.22 -3.85
CA SER A 75 -17.21 8.42 -3.35
C SER A 75 -18.13 9.01 -4.42
N ASP A 76 -19.43 8.85 -4.23
CA ASP A 76 -20.45 9.36 -5.17
C ASP A 76 -20.35 10.86 -5.45
N ILE A 77 -19.79 11.64 -4.53
CA ILE A 77 -19.63 13.08 -4.70
C ILE A 77 -18.67 13.43 -5.87
N LEU A 78 -17.74 12.54 -6.20
CA LEU A 78 -16.75 12.74 -7.25
C LEU A 78 -17.13 12.11 -8.60
N LYS A 79 -18.22 11.33 -8.67
CA LYS A 79 -18.57 10.54 -9.87
C LYS A 79 -18.75 11.39 -11.14
N ASP A 80 -19.28 12.61 -11.00
CA ASP A 80 -19.53 13.51 -12.13
C ASP A 80 -18.23 14.02 -12.78
N PHE A 81 -17.12 13.96 -12.03
CA PHE A 81 -15.81 14.46 -12.45
C PHE A 81 -14.91 13.35 -13.03
N CYS A 82 -15.41 12.14 -13.20
CA CYS A 82 -14.61 11.04 -13.75
C CYS A 82 -14.05 11.36 -15.13
N PRO A 83 -12.84 10.85 -15.46
CA PRO A 83 -12.30 10.99 -16.81
C PRO A 83 -13.13 10.21 -17.83
N ALA A 84 -13.14 10.69 -19.06
CA ALA A 84 -13.67 9.92 -20.18
C ALA A 84 -12.64 8.89 -20.67
N PRO A 85 -13.07 7.73 -21.26
CA PRO A 85 -14.45 7.31 -21.43
C PRO A 85 -15.04 6.67 -20.18
N LEU A 86 -16.35 6.73 -20.02
CA LEU A 86 -17.08 5.92 -19.04
C LEU A 86 -17.64 4.67 -19.72
N LEU A 87 -17.48 3.52 -19.07
CA LEU A 87 -18.14 2.28 -19.50
C LEU A 87 -19.57 2.27 -18.95
N LYS A 88 -20.55 2.19 -19.84
CA LYS A 88 -21.96 2.06 -19.50
C LYS A 88 -22.51 0.72 -19.98
N LYS A 89 -23.60 0.30 -19.39
CA LYS A 89 -24.34 -0.89 -19.77
C LYS A 89 -25.81 -0.53 -19.93
N ASP A 90 -26.39 -0.84 -21.09
CA ASP A 90 -27.82 -0.96 -21.28
C ASP A 90 -28.30 -2.42 -21.02
N GLU A 91 -29.51 -2.78 -21.39
CA GLU A 91 -30.05 -4.11 -21.11
C GLU A 91 -29.25 -5.24 -21.79
N GLU A 92 -28.63 -5.01 -22.93
CA GLU A 92 -27.98 -6.03 -23.75
C GLU A 92 -26.49 -5.80 -24.01
N ASN A 93 -26.02 -4.54 -24.00
CA ASN A 93 -24.69 -4.18 -24.48
C ASN A 93 -23.91 -3.31 -23.51
N TYR A 94 -22.58 -3.42 -23.61
CA TYR A 94 -21.65 -2.45 -23.01
C TYR A 94 -21.20 -1.46 -24.06
N TYR A 95 -21.16 -0.17 -23.72
CA TYR A 95 -20.70 0.89 -24.61
C TYR A 95 -19.88 1.95 -23.86
N LEU A 96 -19.06 2.69 -24.62
CA LEU A 96 -18.23 3.77 -24.07
C LEU A 96 -18.91 5.11 -24.32
N VAL A 97 -19.00 5.92 -23.28
CA VAL A 97 -19.42 7.33 -23.36
C VAL A 97 -18.15 8.19 -23.43
N GLU A 98 -17.94 8.84 -24.55
CA GLU A 98 -16.70 9.57 -24.87
C GLU A 98 -16.88 11.06 -25.11
N ASN A 99 -18.10 11.50 -25.44
CA ASN A 99 -18.37 12.86 -25.89
C ASN A 99 -18.83 13.76 -24.74
N HIS A 100 -18.23 14.93 -24.60
CA HIS A 100 -18.61 15.96 -23.62
C HIS A 100 -20.06 16.47 -23.76
N ASN A 101 -20.71 16.21 -24.88
CA ASN A 101 -22.13 16.53 -25.07
C ASN A 101 -23.07 15.52 -24.40
N ASP A 102 -22.54 14.45 -23.86
CA ASP A 102 -23.32 13.50 -23.08
C ASP A 102 -23.46 14.02 -21.65
N LYS A 103 -24.70 14.02 -21.13
CA LYS A 103 -25.01 14.50 -19.79
C LYS A 103 -24.29 13.71 -18.68
N ASP A 104 -23.84 12.50 -18.99
CA ASP A 104 -23.15 11.63 -18.05
C ASP A 104 -21.69 12.03 -17.80
N ILE A 105 -21.11 12.88 -18.66
CA ILE A 105 -19.72 13.34 -18.59
C ILE A 105 -19.56 14.85 -18.79
N ASP A 106 -20.63 15.62 -18.62
CA ASP A 106 -20.63 17.08 -18.81
C ASP A 106 -19.63 17.80 -17.89
N LYS A 107 -19.39 17.28 -16.69
CA LYS A 107 -18.41 17.76 -15.72
C LYS A 107 -17.06 17.05 -15.76
N SER A 108 -16.92 16.05 -16.63
CA SER A 108 -15.64 15.36 -16.81
C SER A 108 -14.56 16.31 -17.30
N PHE A 109 -13.36 16.18 -16.79
CA PHE A 109 -12.21 16.91 -17.32
C PHE A 109 -11.66 16.30 -18.63
N GLY A 110 -12.30 15.28 -19.17
CA GLY A 110 -11.98 14.66 -20.45
C GLY A 110 -11.13 13.41 -20.35
N ARG A 111 -10.53 13.05 -21.46
CA ARG A 111 -9.70 11.85 -21.58
C ARG A 111 -8.27 12.10 -21.10
N LEU A 112 -7.77 11.27 -20.18
CA LEU A 112 -6.38 11.31 -19.72
C LEU A 112 -5.41 10.76 -20.76
N CYS A 113 -5.77 9.64 -21.42
CA CYS A 113 -4.95 8.97 -22.41
C CYS A 113 -5.82 8.13 -23.33
N VAL A 114 -5.22 7.58 -24.39
CA VAL A 114 -5.92 6.68 -25.34
C VAL A 114 -5.92 5.22 -24.88
N PHE A 115 -5.29 4.92 -23.77
CA PHE A 115 -5.16 3.58 -23.23
C PHE A 115 -6.25 3.29 -22.20
N HIS A 116 -6.85 2.10 -22.23
CA HIS A 116 -7.97 1.72 -21.37
C HIS A 116 -7.57 0.92 -20.12
N GLY A 117 -6.28 0.80 -19.85
CA GLY A 117 -5.73 0.11 -18.68
C GLY A 117 -5.11 -1.25 -19.00
N GLN A 118 -4.42 -1.80 -18.01
CA GLN A 118 -3.69 -3.08 -18.09
C GLN A 118 -4.66 -4.26 -17.88
N MET A 119 -5.46 -4.60 -18.90
CA MET A 119 -6.51 -5.62 -18.78
C MET A 119 -6.00 -6.98 -18.29
N GLY A 120 -4.81 -7.40 -18.71
CA GLY A 120 -4.18 -8.62 -18.21
C GLY A 120 -3.93 -8.59 -16.69
N MET A 121 -3.63 -7.42 -16.13
CA MET A 121 -3.44 -7.23 -14.68
C MET A 121 -4.76 -7.26 -13.94
N PHE A 122 -5.83 -6.77 -14.53
CA PHE A 122 -7.18 -6.87 -13.93
C PHE A 122 -7.60 -8.34 -13.79
N VAL A 123 -7.35 -9.17 -14.81
CA VAL A 123 -7.65 -10.60 -14.77
C VAL A 123 -6.79 -11.30 -13.72
N ARG A 124 -5.51 -10.97 -13.61
CA ARG A 124 -4.63 -11.55 -12.57
C ARG A 124 -5.10 -11.18 -11.16
N ALA A 125 -5.39 -9.90 -10.92
CA ALA A 125 -5.89 -9.44 -9.63
C ALA A 125 -7.22 -10.11 -9.27
N LEU A 126 -8.13 -10.24 -10.24
CA LEU A 126 -9.40 -10.95 -10.04
C LEU A 126 -9.16 -12.42 -9.68
N SER A 127 -8.24 -13.10 -10.38
CA SER A 127 -7.89 -14.50 -10.09
C SER A 127 -7.32 -14.65 -8.69
N TYR A 128 -6.45 -13.74 -8.27
CA TYR A 128 -5.91 -13.69 -6.91
C TYR A 128 -7.04 -13.54 -5.88
N MET A 129 -7.93 -12.55 -6.05
CA MET A 129 -9.06 -12.34 -5.16
C MET A 129 -9.99 -13.55 -5.10
N MET A 130 -10.28 -14.17 -6.23
CA MET A 130 -11.13 -15.38 -6.29
C MET A 130 -10.48 -16.59 -5.61
N SER A 131 -9.15 -16.73 -5.71
CA SER A 131 -8.43 -17.85 -5.08
C SER A 131 -8.41 -17.75 -3.55
N HIS A 132 -8.41 -16.55 -3.02
CA HIS A 132 -8.40 -16.30 -1.57
C HIS A 132 -9.81 -16.23 -0.97
N GLY A 133 -10.78 -15.72 -1.74
CA GLY A 133 -12.09 -15.37 -1.20
C GLY A 133 -12.02 -14.25 -0.15
N SER A 134 -13.14 -13.94 0.48
CA SER A 134 -13.23 -12.87 1.48
C SER A 134 -12.38 -13.15 2.72
N ASP A 135 -12.41 -14.38 3.20
CA ASP A 135 -11.71 -14.78 4.41
C ASP A 135 -10.18 -14.81 4.19
N GLY A 136 -9.75 -15.33 3.03
CA GLY A 136 -8.33 -15.33 2.67
C GLY A 136 -7.76 -13.93 2.47
N LEU A 137 -8.50 -13.01 1.85
CA LEU A 137 -8.06 -11.62 1.71
C LEU A 137 -7.95 -10.90 3.07
N ARG A 138 -8.85 -11.19 3.99
CA ARG A 138 -8.74 -10.71 5.36
C ARG A 138 -7.51 -11.29 6.08
N GLN A 139 -7.27 -12.60 5.90
CA GLN A 139 -6.12 -13.28 6.47
C GLN A 139 -4.79 -12.71 5.96
N VAL A 140 -4.70 -12.36 4.67
CA VAL A 140 -3.54 -11.68 4.08
C VAL A 140 -3.13 -10.43 4.90
N SER A 141 -4.09 -9.57 5.24
CA SER A 141 -3.80 -8.37 6.04
C SER A 141 -3.39 -8.71 7.48
N GLU A 142 -4.02 -9.70 8.07
CA GLU A 142 -3.70 -10.14 9.43
C GLU A 142 -2.28 -10.73 9.49
N ASP A 143 -1.91 -11.56 8.52
CA ASP A 143 -0.58 -12.18 8.46
C ASP A 143 0.52 -11.13 8.18
N ALA A 144 0.27 -10.18 7.30
CA ALA A 144 1.23 -9.10 7.03
C ALA A 144 1.55 -8.29 8.30
N VAL A 145 0.53 -7.90 9.06
CA VAL A 145 0.70 -7.16 10.31
C VAL A 145 1.34 -8.03 11.39
N LEU A 146 0.95 -9.29 11.50
CA LEU A 146 1.53 -10.24 12.45
C LEU A 146 3.03 -10.44 12.20
N ASN A 147 3.42 -10.66 10.94
CA ASN A 147 4.80 -10.89 10.55
C ASN A 147 5.70 -9.68 10.87
N ALA A 148 5.24 -8.46 10.59
CA ALA A 148 5.99 -7.25 10.89
C ALA A 148 6.19 -7.06 12.42
N ASN A 149 5.14 -7.26 13.20
CA ASN A 149 5.22 -7.17 14.66
C ASN A 149 6.05 -8.31 15.28
N TYR A 150 6.05 -9.49 14.67
CA TYR A 150 6.91 -10.59 15.10
C TYR A 150 8.40 -10.25 14.88
N ILE A 151 8.77 -9.68 13.75
CA ILE A 151 10.13 -9.18 13.50
C ILE A 151 10.49 -8.09 14.52
N LYS A 152 9.61 -7.10 14.72
CA LYS A 152 9.83 -6.03 15.68
C LYS A 152 10.17 -6.58 17.07
N SER A 153 9.28 -7.39 17.62
CA SER A 153 9.43 -7.96 18.95
C SER A 153 10.65 -8.88 19.10
N SER A 154 11.05 -9.53 18.00
CA SER A 154 12.22 -10.41 18.02
C SER A 154 13.54 -9.69 17.88
N LEU A 155 13.56 -8.42 17.47
CA LEU A 155 14.79 -7.66 17.19
C LEU A 155 14.94 -6.40 18.05
N GLU A 156 13.94 -5.99 18.81
CA GLU A 156 13.99 -4.76 19.61
C GLU A 156 15.04 -4.75 20.72
N ASP A 157 15.64 -5.91 21.03
CA ASP A 157 16.78 -6.04 21.94
C ASP A 157 18.13 -5.68 21.30
N ILE A 158 18.22 -5.66 19.95
CA ILE A 158 19.44 -5.36 19.20
C ILE A 158 19.28 -4.24 18.19
N LEU A 159 18.09 -4.01 17.66
CA LEU A 159 17.76 -2.87 16.79
C LEU A 159 16.86 -1.89 17.54
N THR A 160 16.97 -0.62 17.21
CA THR A 160 16.15 0.43 17.84
C THR A 160 14.91 0.73 17.00
N PRO A 161 13.70 0.29 17.43
CA PRO A 161 12.47 0.69 16.73
C PRO A 161 12.31 2.21 16.75
N ALA A 162 11.93 2.79 15.61
CA ALA A 162 11.74 4.24 15.50
C ALA A 162 10.50 4.74 16.27
N TYR A 163 9.53 3.85 16.49
CA TYR A 163 8.28 4.16 17.20
C TYR A 163 7.92 3.04 18.18
N GLU A 164 7.36 3.44 19.32
CA GLU A 164 6.81 2.52 20.31
C GLU A 164 5.49 1.88 19.84
N GLY A 165 5.01 0.85 20.56
CA GLY A 165 3.75 0.18 20.27
C GLY A 165 3.80 -0.75 19.06
N TYR A 166 2.62 -1.07 18.53
CA TYR A 166 2.49 -1.96 17.37
C TYR A 166 2.69 -1.20 16.07
N CYS A 167 3.28 -1.88 15.08
CA CYS A 167 3.31 -1.41 13.70
C CYS A 167 2.21 -2.12 12.87
N MET A 168 1.97 -1.60 11.67
CA MET A 168 1.12 -2.25 10.68
C MET A 168 1.94 -3.34 9.95
N HIS A 169 1.93 -3.39 8.63
CA HIS A 169 2.57 -4.42 7.82
C HIS A 169 4.09 -4.25 7.65
N GLU A 170 4.66 -3.16 8.11
CA GLU A 170 6.09 -2.85 8.05
C GLU A 170 6.58 -2.29 9.36
N VAL A 171 7.82 -2.60 9.72
CA VAL A 171 8.48 -2.09 10.92
C VAL A 171 9.64 -1.19 10.54
N LEU A 172 9.72 -0.05 11.21
CA LEU A 172 10.76 0.94 11.01
C LEU A 172 11.72 0.95 12.20
N PHE A 173 13.01 0.75 11.89
CA PHE A 173 14.10 0.93 12.85
C PHE A 173 14.95 2.14 12.45
N ASN A 174 15.62 2.76 13.42
CA ASN A 174 16.65 3.76 13.18
C ASN A 174 18.05 3.13 13.30
N ASP A 175 19.10 3.91 13.09
CA ASP A 175 20.49 3.45 13.11
C ASP A 175 21.22 3.70 14.45
N ASP A 176 20.50 4.00 15.53
CA ASP A 176 21.11 4.25 16.86
C ASP A 176 21.94 3.07 17.35
N PHE A 177 21.56 1.83 17.00
CA PHE A 177 22.31 0.61 17.33
C PHE A 177 23.71 0.55 16.69
N LEU A 178 23.96 1.31 15.61
CA LEU A 178 25.25 1.42 14.95
C LEU A 178 26.14 2.54 15.55
N SER A 179 25.59 3.32 16.47
CA SER A 179 26.28 4.48 17.03
C SER A 179 27.63 4.13 17.63
N GLY A 180 28.68 4.84 17.24
CA GLY A 180 30.03 4.64 17.73
C GLY A 180 30.78 3.43 17.15
N THR A 181 30.17 2.65 16.27
CA THR A 181 30.79 1.46 15.66
C THR A 181 31.63 1.80 14.42
N GLY A 182 31.36 2.93 13.76
CA GLY A 182 31.93 3.29 12.46
C GLY A 182 31.28 2.56 11.28
N VAL A 183 30.18 1.81 11.52
CA VAL A 183 29.36 1.14 10.52
C VAL A 183 28.14 2.03 10.22
N GLU A 184 27.77 2.14 8.95
CA GLU A 184 26.62 2.91 8.50
C GLU A 184 25.48 1.98 8.05
N THR A 185 24.26 2.51 7.95
CA THR A 185 23.07 1.79 7.46
C THR A 185 23.32 1.08 6.12
N ILE A 186 24.05 1.70 5.22
CA ILE A 186 24.41 1.10 3.91
C ILE A 186 25.30 -0.14 4.06
N ASP A 187 26.18 -0.17 5.05
CA ASP A 187 27.05 -1.33 5.28
C ASP A 187 26.26 -2.48 5.84
N PHE A 188 25.32 -2.19 6.74
CA PHE A 188 24.37 -3.19 7.25
C PHE A 188 23.53 -3.81 6.11
N ALA A 189 23.01 -2.98 5.19
CA ALA A 189 22.26 -3.49 4.04
C ALA A 189 23.14 -4.36 3.12
N LYS A 190 24.41 -3.98 2.88
CA LYS A 190 25.35 -4.79 2.10
C LYS A 190 25.67 -6.12 2.77
N ALA A 191 25.80 -6.14 4.10
CA ALA A 191 26.01 -7.38 4.85
C ALA A 191 24.83 -8.36 4.67
N LEU A 192 23.58 -7.86 4.61
CA LEU A 192 22.42 -8.69 4.29
C LEU A 192 22.48 -9.26 2.87
N ILE A 193 22.93 -8.48 1.89
CA ILE A 193 23.13 -8.96 0.51
C ILE A 193 24.16 -10.09 0.50
N ASP A 194 25.29 -9.96 1.21
CA ASP A 194 26.31 -11.00 1.32
C ASP A 194 25.81 -12.28 1.97
N LYS A 195 24.76 -12.18 2.80
CA LYS A 195 24.03 -13.32 3.40
C LYS A 195 22.94 -13.87 2.50
N GLY A 196 22.73 -13.31 1.31
CA GLY A 196 21.74 -13.77 0.33
C GLY A 196 20.33 -13.21 0.52
N TYR A 197 20.17 -12.18 1.31
CA TYR A 197 18.89 -11.49 1.49
C TYR A 197 18.77 -10.29 0.57
N HIS A 198 17.56 -10.03 0.10
CA HIS A 198 17.22 -8.72 -0.44
C HIS A 198 17.14 -7.74 0.73
N PRO A 199 17.94 -6.65 0.75
CA PRO A 199 17.93 -5.72 1.88
C PRO A 199 16.60 -4.96 1.92
N MET A 200 16.22 -4.54 3.13
CA MET A 200 15.10 -3.65 3.34
C MET A 200 15.31 -2.29 2.66
N THR A 201 14.27 -1.48 2.57
CA THR A 201 14.38 -0.07 2.20
C THR A 201 15.20 0.67 3.27
N ILE A 202 16.24 1.38 2.85
CA ILE A 202 17.11 2.15 3.74
C ILE A 202 17.02 3.65 3.46
N TYR A 203 17.35 4.47 4.48
CA TYR A 203 17.30 5.94 4.44
C TYR A 203 15.92 6.51 4.07
N PHE A 204 14.88 5.74 4.28
CA PHE A 204 13.49 6.15 4.04
C PHE A 204 12.56 5.51 5.08
N PRO A 205 11.59 6.24 5.64
CA PRO A 205 11.24 7.65 5.38
C PRO A 205 12.27 8.65 5.94
N LEU A 206 12.38 9.81 5.31
CA LEU A 206 13.39 10.83 5.65
C LEU A 206 13.23 11.45 7.04
N VAL A 207 12.11 11.22 7.70
CA VAL A 207 11.85 11.70 9.08
C VAL A 207 12.56 10.88 10.14
N VAL A 208 13.15 9.74 9.77
CA VAL A 208 13.94 8.87 10.66
C VAL A 208 15.37 8.78 10.13
N HIS A 209 16.34 9.13 10.99
CA HIS A 209 17.75 9.04 10.62
C HIS A 209 18.16 7.57 10.43
N GLY A 210 18.96 7.29 9.40
CA GLY A 210 19.48 5.96 9.13
C GLY A 210 18.41 4.88 8.98
N ALA A 211 17.21 5.25 8.58
CA ALA A 211 16.01 4.41 8.56
C ALA A 211 16.25 3.05 7.88
N LEU A 212 15.71 2.01 8.50
CA LEU A 212 15.62 0.63 8.04
C LEU A 212 14.15 0.22 8.06
N LEU A 213 13.50 0.18 6.90
CA LEU A 213 12.07 -0.14 6.76
C LEU A 213 11.90 -1.58 6.28
N VAL A 214 11.46 -2.46 7.16
CA VAL A 214 11.31 -3.91 6.90
C VAL A 214 9.86 -4.26 6.68
N GLU A 215 9.53 -4.75 5.50
CA GLU A 215 8.21 -5.24 5.11
C GLU A 215 8.32 -6.75 4.77
N PRO A 216 7.95 -7.66 5.71
CA PRO A 216 8.05 -9.09 5.47
C PRO A 216 6.99 -9.65 4.53
N THR A 217 5.88 -8.96 4.35
CA THR A 217 4.66 -9.38 3.66
C THR A 217 3.99 -10.64 4.25
N GLU A 218 2.82 -10.98 3.76
CA GLU A 218 2.06 -12.18 4.13
C GLU A 218 2.61 -13.46 3.48
N THR A 219 3.46 -13.31 2.46
CA THR A 219 4.00 -14.45 1.72
C THR A 219 5.15 -15.15 2.44
N GLU A 220 5.76 -14.49 3.43
CA GLU A 220 6.84 -15.06 4.20
C GLU A 220 6.33 -16.07 5.25
N SER A 221 6.94 -17.25 5.26
CA SER A 221 6.67 -18.24 6.30
C SER A 221 7.34 -17.86 7.62
N LYS A 222 6.83 -18.36 8.75
CA LYS A 222 7.50 -18.20 10.03
C LYS A 222 8.96 -18.64 9.99
N ASN A 223 9.26 -19.75 9.30
CA ASN A 223 10.63 -20.26 9.18
C ASN A 223 11.54 -19.28 8.40
N SER A 224 11.06 -18.68 7.31
CA SER A 224 11.85 -17.68 6.58
C SER A 224 12.08 -16.41 7.40
N ILE A 225 11.09 -15.99 8.18
CA ILE A 225 11.24 -14.86 9.11
C ILE A 225 12.21 -15.17 10.24
N ASP A 226 12.15 -16.38 10.83
CA ASP A 226 13.10 -16.82 11.86
C ASP A 226 14.55 -16.83 11.33
N GLN A 227 14.76 -17.29 10.10
CA GLN A 227 16.08 -17.26 9.46
C GLN A 227 16.57 -15.82 9.20
N PHE A 228 15.67 -14.93 8.81
CA PHE A 228 16.01 -13.51 8.65
C PHE A 228 16.41 -12.88 9.99
N ILE A 229 15.64 -13.11 11.05
CA ILE A 229 15.95 -12.65 12.41
C ILE A 229 17.31 -13.16 12.89
N GLU A 230 17.58 -14.45 12.70
CA GLU A 230 18.87 -15.06 13.07
C GLU A 230 20.04 -14.47 12.25
N THR A 231 19.79 -14.11 11.00
CA THR A 231 20.81 -13.50 10.14
C THR A 231 21.15 -12.07 10.58
N ILE A 232 20.20 -11.35 11.13
CA ILE A 232 20.41 -10.00 11.70
C ILE A 232 21.16 -10.07 13.02
N ARG A 233 20.92 -11.10 13.84
CA ARG A 233 21.66 -11.35 15.10
C ARG A 233 23.10 -11.75 14.84
#